data_06d116ad2d26a22ca7185ef4fcb8b77d
#
_entry.id   06d116ad2d26a22ca7185ef4fcb8b77d
#
_cell.length_a   1.000
_cell.length_b   1.000
_cell.length_c   1.000
_cell.angle_alpha   90.00
_cell.angle_beta   90.00
_cell.angle_gamma   90.00
#
_symmetry.space_group_name_H-M   'P 1'
#
loop_
_entity.id
_entity.type
_entity.pdbx_description
1 polymer ?
#
loop_
_entity_poly.entity_id
_entity_poly.type
_entity_poly.pdbx_seq_one_letter_code
_entity_poly.pdbx_strand_id
1 'polypeptide(L)'
;MKERLILFCMLLLCGIGVSRAQSGNAKDFDQKEETIVQKLQQAVNEKNYKEAEKNGKALITLFKEQDENTQKKYSWLIQSYYYNLACFQSLLKKKGEAIKNLELAYDNGFQDYNHMMNDTDLDNLRSDKRFKAVLAKVKKVGDYLDILQKTPGYTHNERPDTLPRFEHINPNNKYLVEVRQYFKLDSVAGAGDELSKIKNILTYIHNTIKHDGNHESPAGSNIIKWAEACKGGARGLHCGGLAHVLKDCYLSMGFKARHISGLPKKYIGECHSINVVYSNTLDKWIWVDPTNNAWVMDENGIMLSVQEVRERLRDG
;
A
#
# COMPACT_ATOMS: atom_id res chain seq x y z
N MET A 1 2.48 -25.87 -13.32
CA MET A 1 1.93 -26.15 -11.98
C MET A 1 1.79 -24.80 -11.29
N LYS A 2 0.53 -24.35 -11.09
CA LYS A 2 0.25 -23.03 -10.50
C LYS A 2 0.54 -23.11 -9.00
N GLU A 3 1.57 -22.43 -8.55
CA GLU A 3 1.84 -22.26 -7.12
C GLU A 3 0.71 -21.41 -6.52
N ARG A 4 0.16 -21.90 -5.43
CA ARG A 4 -1.07 -21.40 -4.81
C ARG A 4 -0.82 -20.10 -4.08
N LEU A 5 -1.66 -19.12 -4.36
CA LEU A 5 -1.59 -17.73 -3.90
C LEU A 5 -1.97 -17.50 -2.41
N ILE A 6 -2.04 -18.57 -1.60
CA ILE A 6 -2.30 -18.49 -0.14
C ILE A 6 -1.26 -17.62 0.59
N LEU A 7 -0.12 -17.36 -0.04
CA LEU A 7 1.02 -16.65 0.58
C LEU A 7 0.82 -15.12 0.70
N PHE A 8 -0.10 -14.52 -0.04
CA PHE A 8 -0.13 -13.05 -0.16
C PHE A 8 -0.89 -12.34 0.97
N CYS A 9 -1.90 -12.97 1.57
CA CYS A 9 -2.59 -12.38 2.73
C CYS A 9 -1.85 -12.54 4.06
N MET A 10 -0.92 -13.50 4.16
CA MET A 10 -0.13 -13.71 5.39
C MET A 10 1.15 -12.87 5.46
N LEU A 11 1.69 -12.36 4.35
CA LEU A 11 2.89 -11.51 4.35
C LEU A 11 2.65 -10.11 4.94
N LEU A 12 1.41 -9.71 5.14
CA LEU A 12 1.05 -8.46 5.85
C LEU A 12 1.09 -8.59 7.39
N LEU A 13 1.30 -9.79 7.93
CA LEU A 13 1.28 -10.04 9.38
C LEU A 13 2.67 -10.03 10.05
N CYS A 14 3.76 -9.90 9.29
CA CYS A 14 5.10 -9.85 9.88
C CYS A 14 5.56 -8.41 10.13
N GLY A 15 5.48 -7.98 11.36
CA GLY A 15 6.41 -7.01 11.94
C GLY A 15 6.01 -5.55 11.92
N ILE A 16 5.06 -5.14 12.74
CA ILE A 16 4.98 -3.75 13.19
C ILE A 16 5.73 -3.61 14.51
N GLY A 17 7.03 -3.43 14.40
CA GLY A 17 7.85 -2.96 15.53
C GLY A 17 7.64 -1.46 15.73
N VAL A 18 6.48 -1.02 16.23
CA VAL A 18 6.30 0.35 16.69
C VAL A 18 6.85 0.46 18.10
N SER A 19 8.02 1.01 18.27
CA SER A 19 8.54 1.40 19.59
C SER A 19 7.86 2.70 20.06
N ARG A 20 6.62 2.58 20.52
CA ARG A 20 6.01 3.48 21.49
C ARG A 20 5.92 2.72 22.80
N ALA A 21 6.00 3.42 23.95
CA ALA A 21 5.74 2.82 25.25
C ALA A 21 4.37 2.10 25.21
N GLN A 22 4.42 0.80 24.93
CA GLN A 22 3.23 -0.04 24.78
C GLN A 22 2.71 -0.34 26.18
N SER A 23 1.40 -0.25 26.38
CA SER A 23 0.76 -0.83 27.57
C SER A 23 1.11 -2.32 27.67
N GLY A 24 1.25 -2.87 28.87
CA GLY A 24 1.61 -4.29 29.04
C GLY A 24 0.72 -5.26 28.25
N ASN A 25 -0.57 -4.94 28.12
CA ASN A 25 -1.57 -5.73 27.39
C ASN A 25 -1.30 -5.83 25.87
N ALA A 26 -0.84 -4.74 25.23
CA ALA A 26 -0.56 -4.77 23.80
C ALA A 26 0.65 -5.65 23.43
N LYS A 27 1.69 -5.67 24.30
CA LYS A 27 2.85 -6.58 24.09
C LYS A 27 2.47 -8.04 24.28
N ASP A 28 1.62 -8.33 25.27
CA ASP A 28 1.12 -9.68 25.50
C ASP A 28 0.26 -10.18 24.34
N PHE A 29 -0.57 -9.30 23.75
CA PHE A 29 -1.33 -9.61 22.56
C PHE A 29 -0.41 -9.93 21.38
N ASP A 30 0.58 -9.08 21.07
CA ASP A 30 1.50 -9.26 19.93
C ASP A 30 2.24 -10.61 20.04
N GLN A 31 2.73 -10.98 21.23
CA GLN A 31 3.45 -12.24 21.44
C GLN A 31 2.56 -13.48 21.30
N LYS A 32 1.33 -13.42 21.82
CA LYS A 32 0.36 -14.51 21.69
C LYS A 32 -0.12 -14.68 20.26
N GLU A 33 -0.40 -13.56 19.60
CA GLU A 33 -0.80 -13.52 18.18
C GLU A 33 0.27 -14.12 17.29
N GLU A 34 1.52 -13.70 17.41
CA GLU A 34 2.65 -14.25 16.66
C GLU A 34 2.78 -15.77 16.84
N THR A 35 2.64 -16.27 18.06
CA THR A 35 2.70 -17.70 18.35
C THR A 35 1.61 -18.49 17.63
N ILE A 36 0.38 -17.96 17.59
CA ILE A 36 -0.75 -18.62 16.90
C ILE A 36 -0.57 -18.53 15.37
N VAL A 37 -0.11 -17.39 14.87
CA VAL A 37 0.17 -17.19 13.44
C VAL A 37 1.23 -18.15 12.93
N GLN A 38 2.30 -18.39 13.68
CA GLN A 38 3.32 -19.38 13.32
C GLN A 38 2.74 -20.79 13.20
N LYS A 39 1.89 -21.22 14.15
CA LYS A 39 1.18 -22.52 14.08
C LYS A 39 0.22 -22.59 12.90
N LEU A 40 -0.50 -21.50 12.64
CA LEU A 40 -1.39 -21.38 11.51
C LEU A 40 -0.62 -21.52 10.19
N GLN A 41 0.51 -20.81 10.05
CA GLN A 41 1.35 -20.89 8.87
C GLN A 41 1.89 -22.30 8.64
N GLN A 42 2.34 -22.96 9.69
CA GLN A 42 2.76 -24.36 9.60
C GLN A 42 1.63 -25.26 9.11
N ALA A 43 0.43 -25.14 9.71
CA ALA A 43 -0.72 -25.94 9.33
C ALA A 43 -1.14 -25.71 7.86
N VAL A 44 -1.05 -24.47 7.36
CA VAL A 44 -1.32 -24.13 5.96
C VAL A 44 -0.28 -24.75 5.03
N ASN A 45 1.00 -24.66 5.36
CA ASN A 45 2.09 -25.25 4.58
C ASN A 45 1.96 -26.78 4.47
N GLU A 46 1.51 -27.41 5.54
CA GLU A 46 1.21 -28.84 5.62
C GLU A 46 -0.15 -29.23 5.01
N LYS A 47 -0.94 -28.25 4.53
CA LYS A 47 -2.32 -28.43 4.06
C LYS A 47 -3.25 -29.06 5.11
N ASN A 48 -2.92 -28.91 6.38
CA ASN A 48 -3.75 -29.34 7.49
C ASN A 48 -4.83 -28.30 7.82
N TYR A 49 -5.83 -28.20 6.96
CA TYR A 49 -6.89 -27.18 7.08
C TYR A 49 -7.75 -27.31 8.35
N LYS A 50 -7.77 -28.48 9.00
CA LYS A 50 -8.45 -28.64 10.31
C LYS A 50 -7.68 -27.90 11.40
N GLU A 51 -6.36 -28.03 11.44
CA GLU A 51 -5.52 -27.32 12.39
C GLU A 51 -5.46 -25.81 12.05
N ALA A 52 -5.46 -25.46 10.75
CA ALA A 52 -5.56 -24.08 10.31
C ALA A 52 -6.89 -23.43 10.78
N GLU A 53 -8.02 -24.12 10.63
CA GLU A 53 -9.33 -23.66 11.16
C GLU A 53 -9.29 -23.43 12.66
N LYS A 54 -8.70 -24.36 13.42
CA LYS A 54 -8.56 -24.27 14.88
C LYS A 54 -7.74 -23.03 15.28
N ASN A 55 -6.59 -22.81 14.64
CA ASN A 55 -5.73 -21.65 14.92
C ASN A 55 -6.39 -20.34 14.46
N GLY A 56 -7.11 -20.33 13.33
CA GLY A 56 -7.88 -19.18 12.89
C GLY A 56 -8.98 -18.77 13.88
N LYS A 57 -9.68 -19.76 14.47
CA LYS A 57 -10.63 -19.50 15.57
C LYS A 57 -9.94 -18.96 16.83
N ALA A 58 -8.74 -19.47 17.14
CA ALA A 58 -7.97 -19.00 18.30
C ALA A 58 -7.54 -17.53 18.14
N LEU A 59 -7.16 -17.08 16.94
CA LEU A 59 -6.84 -15.67 16.66
C LEU A 59 -8.05 -14.76 16.89
N ILE A 60 -9.24 -15.18 16.41
CA ILE A 60 -10.48 -14.41 16.61
C ILE A 60 -10.83 -14.33 18.11
N THR A 61 -10.67 -15.43 18.84
CA THR A 61 -10.91 -15.47 20.29
C THR A 61 -9.93 -14.57 21.01
N LEU A 62 -8.63 -14.70 20.72
CA LEU A 62 -7.59 -13.85 21.32
C LEU A 62 -7.89 -12.36 21.12
N PHE A 63 -8.30 -11.96 19.92
CA PHE A 63 -8.68 -10.57 19.63
C PHE A 63 -9.89 -10.11 20.45
N LYS A 64 -10.95 -10.93 20.55
CA LYS A 64 -12.19 -10.60 21.25
C LYS A 64 -12.04 -10.51 22.77
N GLU A 65 -11.07 -11.21 23.32
CA GLU A 65 -10.75 -11.18 24.75
C GLU A 65 -9.94 -9.96 25.17
N GLN A 66 -9.48 -9.14 24.21
CA GLN A 66 -8.74 -7.92 24.52
C GLN A 66 -9.66 -6.80 25.00
N ASP A 67 -9.07 -5.86 25.76
CA ASP A 67 -9.74 -4.61 26.13
C ASP A 67 -10.05 -3.73 24.90
N GLU A 68 -10.97 -2.78 25.04
CA GLU A 68 -11.44 -1.89 23.97
C GLU A 68 -10.30 -1.13 23.26
N ASN A 69 -9.29 -0.67 24.00
CA ASN A 69 -8.18 0.09 23.44
C ASN A 69 -7.30 -0.80 22.55
N THR A 70 -7.04 -2.03 23.00
CA THR A 70 -6.29 -3.03 22.23
C THR A 70 -7.09 -3.46 21.01
N GLN A 71 -8.39 -3.76 21.12
CA GLN A 71 -9.25 -4.07 19.98
C GLN A 71 -9.29 -2.92 18.97
N LYS A 72 -9.39 -1.68 19.40
CA LYS A 72 -9.36 -0.51 18.52
C LYS A 72 -8.01 -0.37 17.80
N LYS A 73 -6.90 -0.57 18.49
CA LYS A 73 -5.55 -0.52 17.93
C LYS A 73 -5.36 -1.56 16.82
N TYR A 74 -5.87 -2.77 17.02
CA TYR A 74 -5.70 -3.90 16.09
C TYR A 74 -6.97 -4.21 15.28
N SER A 75 -7.92 -3.28 15.18
CA SER A 75 -9.20 -3.47 14.50
C SER A 75 -9.07 -3.86 13.02
N TRP A 76 -7.94 -3.56 12.39
CA TRP A 76 -7.64 -3.92 11.01
C TRP A 76 -7.32 -5.42 10.84
N LEU A 77 -6.95 -6.15 11.91
CA LEU A 77 -6.63 -7.58 11.86
C LEU A 77 -7.87 -8.47 11.75
N ILE A 78 -8.94 -8.13 12.46
CA ILE A 78 -10.09 -9.01 12.65
C ILE A 78 -10.79 -9.37 11.33
N GLN A 79 -10.84 -8.45 10.37
CA GLN A 79 -11.37 -8.72 9.05
C GLN A 79 -10.60 -9.82 8.32
N SER A 80 -9.26 -9.80 8.43
CA SER A 80 -8.37 -10.79 7.81
C SER A 80 -8.48 -12.16 8.52
N TYR A 81 -8.65 -12.17 9.82
CA TYR A 81 -8.86 -13.43 10.57
C TYR A 81 -10.14 -14.13 10.14
N TYR A 82 -11.25 -13.38 9.99
CA TYR A 82 -12.50 -13.93 9.49
C TYR A 82 -12.40 -14.41 8.05
N TYR A 83 -11.73 -13.64 7.20
CA TYR A 83 -11.54 -14.04 5.80
C TYR A 83 -10.74 -15.33 5.69
N ASN A 84 -9.59 -15.42 6.33
CA ASN A 84 -8.75 -16.62 6.33
C ASN A 84 -9.48 -17.83 6.92
N LEU A 85 -10.23 -17.65 8.01
CA LEU A 85 -11.04 -18.71 8.58
C LEU A 85 -12.08 -19.23 7.58
N ALA A 86 -12.71 -18.33 6.81
CA ALA A 86 -13.65 -18.72 5.77
C ALA A 86 -12.98 -19.53 4.65
N CYS A 87 -11.76 -19.18 4.25
CA CYS A 87 -10.98 -19.94 3.27
C CYS A 87 -10.72 -21.38 3.77
N PHE A 88 -10.26 -21.55 5.01
CA PHE A 88 -10.05 -22.90 5.58
C PHE A 88 -11.34 -23.70 5.66
N GLN A 89 -12.44 -23.08 6.04
CA GLN A 89 -13.74 -23.73 6.10
C GLN A 89 -14.28 -24.09 4.70
N SER A 90 -14.04 -23.25 3.70
CA SER A 90 -14.35 -23.57 2.31
C SER A 90 -13.58 -24.83 1.84
N LEU A 91 -12.27 -24.87 2.09
CA LEU A 91 -11.44 -26.04 1.76
C LEU A 91 -11.88 -27.31 2.50
N LEU A 92 -12.42 -27.18 3.71
CA LEU A 92 -13.03 -28.24 4.49
C LEU A 92 -14.49 -28.56 4.07
N LYS A 93 -15.02 -27.91 3.03
CA LYS A 93 -16.39 -28.03 2.53
C LYS A 93 -17.48 -27.62 3.53
N LYS A 94 -17.15 -26.81 4.53
CA LYS A 94 -18.06 -26.24 5.53
C LYS A 94 -18.70 -24.95 5.01
N LYS A 95 -19.46 -25.06 3.92
CA LYS A 95 -19.97 -23.90 3.16
C LYS A 95 -20.71 -22.86 4.02
N GLY A 96 -21.59 -23.32 4.91
CA GLY A 96 -22.40 -22.42 5.75
C GLY A 96 -21.56 -21.59 6.71
N GLU A 97 -20.59 -22.21 7.36
CA GLU A 97 -19.64 -21.54 8.27
C GLU A 97 -18.73 -20.56 7.51
N ALA A 98 -18.21 -21.00 6.36
CA ALA A 98 -17.36 -20.18 5.51
C ALA A 98 -18.07 -18.88 5.08
N ILE A 99 -19.29 -18.99 4.55
CA ILE A 99 -20.07 -17.81 4.11
C ILE A 99 -20.36 -16.88 5.28
N LYS A 100 -20.74 -17.41 6.45
CA LYS A 100 -20.93 -16.59 7.65
C LYS A 100 -19.67 -15.81 8.04
N ASN A 101 -18.49 -16.44 7.94
CA ASN A 101 -17.25 -15.75 8.24
C ASN A 101 -16.85 -14.73 7.16
N LEU A 102 -17.22 -14.93 5.88
CA LEU A 102 -17.06 -13.88 4.86
C LEU A 102 -17.99 -12.68 5.13
N GLU A 103 -19.20 -12.89 5.62
CA GLU A 103 -20.08 -11.81 6.07
C GLU A 103 -19.44 -11.04 7.23
N LEU A 104 -18.91 -11.75 8.23
CA LEU A 104 -18.21 -11.13 9.36
C LEU A 104 -16.93 -10.40 8.90
N ALA A 105 -16.20 -10.91 7.93
CA ALA A 105 -15.07 -10.22 7.35
C ALA A 105 -15.49 -8.87 6.73
N TYR A 106 -16.55 -8.88 5.91
CA TYR A 106 -17.12 -7.66 5.32
C TYR A 106 -17.60 -6.67 6.40
N ASP A 107 -18.35 -7.14 7.39
CA ASP A 107 -18.89 -6.31 8.47
C ASP A 107 -17.78 -5.67 9.32
N ASN A 108 -16.58 -6.29 9.35
CA ASN A 108 -15.39 -5.76 10.00
C ASN A 108 -14.44 -5.01 9.06
N GLY A 109 -14.88 -4.70 7.83
CA GLY A 109 -14.15 -3.80 6.95
C GLY A 109 -13.38 -4.46 5.80
N PHE A 110 -13.55 -5.78 5.55
CA PHE A 110 -12.94 -6.43 4.39
C PHE A 110 -13.52 -5.87 3.08
N GLN A 111 -12.65 -5.35 2.21
CA GLN A 111 -13.04 -4.65 0.99
C GLN A 111 -12.31 -5.16 -0.27
N ASP A 112 -11.38 -6.12 -0.15
CA ASP A 112 -10.63 -6.59 -1.31
C ASP A 112 -11.50 -7.49 -2.23
N TYR A 113 -12.27 -6.83 -3.10
CA TYR A 113 -13.12 -7.49 -4.08
C TYR A 113 -12.34 -8.36 -5.05
N ASN A 114 -11.23 -7.85 -5.57
CA ASN A 114 -10.44 -8.56 -6.57
C ASN A 114 -9.81 -9.82 -5.99
N HIS A 115 -9.34 -9.75 -4.74
CA HIS A 115 -8.84 -10.92 -4.04
C HIS A 115 -9.96 -11.94 -3.83
N MET A 116 -11.08 -11.56 -3.22
CA MET A 116 -12.22 -12.48 -2.98
C MET A 116 -12.74 -13.09 -4.29
N MET A 117 -12.75 -12.32 -5.37
CA MET A 117 -13.22 -12.77 -6.69
C MET A 117 -12.30 -13.84 -7.30
N ASN A 118 -10.99 -13.75 -7.08
CA ASN A 118 -10.00 -14.62 -7.72
C ASN A 118 -9.44 -15.70 -6.79
N ASP A 119 -9.78 -15.70 -5.51
CA ASP A 119 -9.28 -16.63 -4.51
C ASP A 119 -9.82 -18.05 -4.75
N THR A 120 -8.92 -18.96 -5.13
CA THR A 120 -9.28 -20.36 -5.42
C THR A 120 -9.71 -21.15 -4.20
N ASP A 121 -9.39 -20.72 -2.99
CA ASP A 121 -9.83 -21.38 -1.76
C ASP A 121 -11.35 -21.26 -1.56
N LEU A 122 -11.97 -20.27 -2.22
CA LEU A 122 -13.40 -20.03 -2.20
C LEU A 122 -14.19 -20.71 -3.35
N ASP A 123 -13.53 -21.48 -4.22
CA ASP A 123 -14.17 -22.10 -5.40
C ASP A 123 -15.40 -22.96 -5.03
N ASN A 124 -15.34 -23.63 -3.90
CA ASN A 124 -16.47 -24.42 -3.37
C ASN A 124 -17.74 -23.58 -3.10
N LEU A 125 -17.61 -22.25 -2.96
CA LEU A 125 -18.69 -21.34 -2.60
C LEU A 125 -19.26 -20.62 -3.82
N ARG A 126 -18.59 -20.60 -4.97
CA ARG A 126 -18.93 -19.80 -6.15
C ARG A 126 -20.38 -19.95 -6.63
N SER A 127 -20.94 -21.16 -6.52
CA SER A 127 -22.33 -21.45 -6.93
C SER A 127 -23.38 -21.06 -5.88
N ASP A 128 -22.99 -20.82 -4.62
CA ASP A 128 -23.93 -20.52 -3.52
C ASP A 128 -24.47 -19.08 -3.64
N LYS A 129 -25.79 -18.93 -3.59
CA LYS A 129 -26.45 -17.62 -3.68
C LYS A 129 -26.03 -16.67 -2.55
N ARG A 130 -25.77 -17.21 -1.36
CA ARG A 130 -25.34 -16.40 -0.19
C ARG A 130 -23.93 -15.85 -0.41
N PHE A 131 -23.01 -16.68 -0.94
CA PHE A 131 -21.67 -16.20 -1.33
C PHE A 131 -21.75 -15.07 -2.36
N LYS A 132 -22.59 -15.25 -3.40
CA LYS A 132 -22.80 -14.20 -4.42
C LYS A 132 -23.33 -12.90 -3.81
N ALA A 133 -24.19 -12.99 -2.79
CA ALA A 133 -24.69 -11.83 -2.08
C ALA A 133 -23.59 -11.10 -1.27
N VAL A 134 -22.70 -11.85 -0.58
CA VAL A 134 -21.54 -11.26 0.10
C VAL A 134 -20.60 -10.61 -0.90
N LEU A 135 -20.23 -11.32 -1.97
CA LEU A 135 -19.37 -10.81 -3.02
C LEU A 135 -19.92 -9.50 -3.64
N ALA A 136 -21.24 -9.43 -3.84
CA ALA A 136 -21.90 -8.22 -4.33
C ALA A 136 -21.83 -7.04 -3.34
N LYS A 137 -21.86 -7.30 -2.02
CA LYS A 137 -21.62 -6.28 -0.99
C LYS A 137 -20.18 -5.77 -1.05
N VAL A 138 -19.21 -6.69 -1.10
CA VAL A 138 -17.77 -6.33 -1.19
C VAL A 138 -17.48 -5.57 -2.48
N LYS A 139 -18.08 -5.96 -3.61
CA LYS A 139 -17.95 -5.26 -4.89
C LYS A 139 -18.27 -3.77 -4.77
N LYS A 140 -19.34 -3.42 -4.10
CA LYS A 140 -19.80 -2.02 -3.97
C LYS A 140 -18.79 -1.09 -3.28
N VAL A 141 -17.90 -1.64 -2.47
CA VAL A 141 -16.92 -0.87 -1.68
C VAL A 141 -15.47 -1.12 -2.09
N GLY A 142 -15.20 -2.23 -2.78
CA GLY A 142 -13.85 -2.69 -3.07
C GLY A 142 -13.53 -2.89 -4.56
N ASP A 143 -14.49 -2.83 -5.46
CA ASP A 143 -14.22 -2.75 -6.90
C ASP A 143 -13.92 -1.30 -7.27
N TYR A 144 -12.68 -0.89 -7.03
CA TYR A 144 -12.27 0.50 -7.23
C TYR A 144 -12.39 0.97 -8.68
N LEU A 145 -12.25 0.06 -9.66
CA LEU A 145 -12.45 0.39 -11.06
C LEU A 145 -13.93 0.69 -11.34
N ASP A 146 -14.84 -0.17 -10.92
CA ASP A 146 -16.29 0.04 -11.06
C ASP A 146 -16.76 1.31 -10.32
N ILE A 147 -16.20 1.56 -9.13
CA ILE A 147 -16.46 2.79 -8.36
C ILE A 147 -15.98 4.02 -9.14
N LEU A 148 -14.76 3.97 -9.69
CA LEU A 148 -14.18 5.06 -10.47
C LEU A 148 -15.00 5.37 -11.72
N GLN A 149 -15.41 4.35 -12.46
CA GLN A 149 -16.21 4.47 -13.69
C GLN A 149 -17.58 5.09 -13.43
N LYS A 150 -18.15 4.88 -12.23
CA LYS A 150 -19.41 5.50 -11.80
C LYS A 150 -19.26 6.88 -11.18
N THR A 151 -18.02 7.32 -10.96
CA THR A 151 -17.75 8.61 -10.31
C THR A 151 -17.76 9.73 -11.36
N PRO A 152 -18.34 10.92 -11.07
CA PRO A 152 -18.27 12.07 -11.97
C PRO A 152 -16.82 12.50 -12.19
N GLY A 153 -16.59 13.24 -13.25
CA GLY A 153 -15.30 13.87 -13.53
C GLY A 153 -14.84 14.78 -12.37
N TYR A 154 -13.62 15.29 -12.49
CA TYR A 154 -13.14 16.29 -11.53
C TYR A 154 -14.06 17.51 -11.51
N THR A 155 -14.39 18.00 -10.31
CA THR A 155 -14.94 19.32 -10.16
C THR A 155 -13.79 20.31 -10.28
N HIS A 156 -13.83 21.19 -11.28
CA HIS A 156 -12.88 22.29 -11.39
C HIS A 156 -13.29 23.37 -10.37
N ASN A 157 -12.81 23.22 -9.15
CA ASN A 157 -12.93 24.29 -8.18
C ASN A 157 -11.80 25.29 -8.45
N GLU A 158 -12.15 26.53 -8.69
CA GLU A 158 -11.16 27.60 -8.71
C GLU A 158 -10.44 27.63 -7.36
N ARG A 159 -9.12 27.76 -7.43
CA ARG A 159 -8.30 27.86 -6.23
C ARG A 159 -8.70 29.12 -5.47
N PRO A 160 -9.07 29.04 -4.18
CA PRO A 160 -9.33 30.23 -3.39
C PRO A 160 -8.10 31.15 -3.38
N ASP A 161 -8.29 32.44 -3.63
CA ASP A 161 -7.22 33.45 -3.60
C ASP A 161 -6.52 33.54 -2.25
N THR A 162 -7.18 33.06 -1.19
CA THR A 162 -6.64 32.97 0.17
C THR A 162 -5.54 31.93 0.34
N LEU A 163 -5.37 30.97 -0.59
CA LEU A 163 -4.32 29.98 -0.50
C LEU A 163 -2.98 30.56 -0.97
N PRO A 164 -1.88 30.33 -0.22
CA PRO A 164 -0.56 30.75 -0.64
C PRO A 164 -0.20 30.21 -2.03
N ARG A 165 0.50 30.99 -2.84
CA ARG A 165 1.03 30.47 -4.11
C ARG A 165 2.04 29.38 -3.83
N PHE A 166 2.00 28.33 -4.64
CA PHE A 166 2.96 27.27 -4.55
C PHE A 166 4.28 27.68 -5.22
N GLU A 167 5.36 27.70 -4.44
CA GLU A 167 6.70 28.00 -4.93
C GLU A 167 7.60 26.78 -4.77
N HIS A 168 8.53 26.60 -5.71
CA HIS A 168 9.56 25.57 -5.62
C HIS A 168 10.83 26.19 -5.03
N ILE A 169 11.47 25.43 -4.13
CA ILE A 169 12.77 25.82 -3.57
C ILE A 169 13.80 25.94 -4.70
N ASN A 170 14.65 26.98 -4.61
CA ASN A 170 15.75 27.16 -5.57
C ASN A 170 16.70 25.96 -5.53
N PRO A 171 17.05 25.34 -6.67
CA PRO A 171 17.97 24.20 -6.71
C PRO A 171 19.37 24.51 -6.19
N ASN A 172 19.79 25.77 -6.14
CA ASN A 172 21.03 26.22 -5.53
C ASN A 172 20.94 26.42 -4.01
N ASN A 173 19.81 26.11 -3.39
CA ASN A 173 19.71 26.06 -1.93
C ASN A 173 20.75 25.09 -1.38
N LYS A 174 21.44 25.47 -0.29
CA LYS A 174 22.53 24.69 0.30
C LYS A 174 22.17 23.22 0.53
N TYR A 175 20.99 22.98 1.10
CA TYR A 175 20.51 21.62 1.35
C TYR A 175 20.33 20.82 0.05
N LEU A 176 19.75 21.41 -1.00
CA LEU A 176 19.56 20.72 -2.29
C LEU A 176 20.89 20.46 -3.00
N VAL A 177 21.86 21.36 -2.88
CA VAL A 177 23.22 21.13 -3.38
C VAL A 177 23.87 19.93 -2.66
N GLU A 178 23.74 19.83 -1.33
CA GLU A 178 24.21 18.67 -0.56
C GLU A 178 23.50 17.37 -1.00
N VAL A 179 22.20 17.40 -1.24
CA VAL A 179 21.42 16.26 -1.76
C VAL A 179 21.97 15.80 -3.12
N ARG A 180 22.15 16.74 -4.06
CA ARG A 180 22.68 16.46 -5.41
C ARG A 180 24.05 15.80 -5.36
N GLN A 181 24.92 16.30 -4.49
CA GLN A 181 26.28 15.75 -4.30
C GLN A 181 26.24 14.37 -3.64
N TYR A 182 25.47 14.21 -2.56
CA TYR A 182 25.37 12.96 -1.80
C TYR A 182 24.89 11.79 -2.68
N PHE A 183 23.84 12.00 -3.46
CA PHE A 183 23.30 10.98 -4.36
C PHE A 183 23.99 10.93 -5.73
N LYS A 184 25.00 11.79 -5.98
CA LYS A 184 25.74 11.88 -7.25
C LYS A 184 24.81 12.05 -8.46
N LEU A 185 23.77 12.88 -8.31
CA LEU A 185 22.66 12.92 -9.25
C LEU A 185 23.03 13.37 -10.66
N ASP A 186 24.11 14.13 -10.84
CA ASP A 186 24.62 14.47 -12.18
C ASP A 186 25.05 13.22 -12.97
N SER A 187 25.76 12.32 -12.29
CA SER A 187 26.17 11.05 -12.89
C SER A 187 24.99 10.11 -13.09
N VAL A 188 24.08 10.05 -12.10
CA VAL A 188 22.88 9.20 -12.13
C VAL A 188 21.94 9.61 -13.26
N ALA A 189 21.66 10.90 -13.40
CA ALA A 189 20.78 11.42 -14.45
C ALA A 189 21.34 11.13 -15.85
N GLY A 190 22.67 11.16 -16.02
CA GLY A 190 23.32 10.91 -17.30
C GLY A 190 23.15 12.06 -18.30
N ALA A 191 23.59 11.81 -19.54
CA ALA A 191 23.59 12.80 -20.63
C ALA A 191 22.32 12.74 -21.51
N GLY A 192 21.33 11.91 -21.19
CA GLY A 192 20.11 11.75 -21.96
C GLY A 192 19.19 12.99 -21.94
N ASP A 193 18.06 12.85 -22.61
CA ASP A 193 16.98 13.86 -22.61
C ASP A 193 16.35 14.03 -21.22
N GLU A 194 15.40 14.96 -21.10
CA GLU A 194 14.71 15.27 -19.85
C GLU A 194 14.01 14.04 -19.25
N LEU A 195 13.27 13.30 -20.07
CA LEU A 195 12.49 12.13 -19.61
C LEU A 195 13.40 10.98 -19.20
N SER A 196 14.51 10.79 -19.89
CA SER A 196 15.54 9.81 -19.51
C SER A 196 16.15 10.16 -18.14
N LYS A 197 16.48 11.43 -17.89
CA LYS A 197 17.00 11.88 -16.60
C LYS A 197 16.01 11.65 -15.46
N ILE A 198 14.72 11.94 -15.68
CA ILE A 198 13.65 11.69 -14.71
C ILE A 198 13.57 10.20 -14.37
N LYS A 199 13.55 9.33 -15.38
CA LYS A 199 13.48 7.87 -15.20
C LYS A 199 14.74 7.31 -14.51
N ASN A 200 15.93 7.80 -14.87
CA ASN A 200 17.20 7.35 -14.28
C ASN A 200 17.24 7.67 -12.77
N ILE A 201 16.83 8.87 -12.38
CA ILE A 201 16.78 9.27 -10.96
C ILE A 201 15.74 8.44 -10.21
N LEU A 202 14.54 8.21 -10.77
CA LEU A 202 13.51 7.34 -10.21
C LEU A 202 14.07 5.95 -9.93
N THR A 203 14.62 5.30 -10.95
CA THR A 203 15.17 3.94 -10.87
C THR A 203 16.32 3.85 -9.87
N TYR A 204 17.17 4.87 -9.83
CA TYR A 204 18.28 4.92 -8.87
C TYR A 204 17.77 4.98 -7.43
N ILE A 205 16.81 5.83 -7.11
CA ILE A 205 16.26 5.95 -5.75
C ILE A 205 15.54 4.65 -5.34
N HIS A 206 14.72 4.08 -6.23
CA HIS A 206 14.08 2.78 -6.01
C HIS A 206 15.09 1.68 -5.63
N ASN A 207 16.19 1.60 -6.37
CA ASN A 207 17.21 0.58 -6.16
C ASN A 207 18.12 0.86 -4.94
N THR A 208 18.25 2.13 -4.54
CA THR A 208 19.15 2.54 -3.44
C THR A 208 18.48 2.39 -2.08
N ILE A 209 17.18 2.64 -1.97
CA ILE A 209 16.44 2.62 -0.71
C ILE A 209 15.29 1.65 -0.83
N LYS A 210 15.35 0.54 -0.07
CA LYS A 210 14.31 -0.48 -0.06
C LYS A 210 12.97 0.11 0.43
N HIS A 211 11.87 -0.27 -0.23
CA HIS A 211 10.53 -0.03 0.33
C HIS A 211 10.31 -0.87 1.59
N ASP A 212 9.81 -0.22 2.63
CA ASP A 212 9.53 -0.84 3.92
C ASP A 212 8.35 -0.12 4.58
N GLY A 213 7.17 -0.69 4.44
CA GLY A 213 5.93 -0.15 5.01
C GLY A 213 5.83 -0.30 6.54
N ASN A 214 6.73 -1.06 7.15
CA ASN A 214 6.66 -1.40 8.57
C ASN A 214 7.41 -0.42 9.48
N HIS A 215 8.23 0.47 8.88
CA HIS A 215 8.99 1.44 9.64
C HIS A 215 8.55 2.87 9.33
N GLU A 216 8.32 3.64 10.38
CA GLU A 216 8.17 5.10 10.27
C GLU A 216 9.42 5.72 9.66
N SER A 217 9.28 6.82 8.92
CA SER A 217 10.46 7.56 8.44
C SER A 217 11.31 8.05 9.62
N PRO A 218 12.65 8.09 9.48
CA PRO A 218 13.50 8.68 10.51
C PRO A 218 13.06 10.12 10.85
N ALA A 219 13.32 10.55 12.08
CA ALA A 219 12.95 11.88 12.56
C ALA A 219 13.54 13.01 11.70
N GLY A 220 12.77 14.10 11.56
CA GLY A 220 13.13 15.26 10.74
C GLY A 220 12.83 15.06 9.27
N SER A 221 13.31 15.98 8.41
CA SER A 221 13.02 16.01 6.98
C SER A 221 14.28 15.91 6.09
N ASN A 222 15.45 15.65 6.69
CA ASN A 222 16.70 15.56 5.93
C ASN A 222 16.85 14.17 5.29
N ILE A 223 16.66 14.10 3.97
CA ILE A 223 16.70 12.84 3.22
C ILE A 223 18.07 12.17 3.19
N ILE A 224 19.16 12.92 3.37
CA ILE A 224 20.50 12.33 3.47
C ILE A 224 20.59 11.48 4.74
N LYS A 225 20.09 12.01 5.88
CA LYS A 225 20.03 11.25 7.13
C LYS A 225 19.13 10.03 7.01
N TRP A 226 18.03 10.13 6.25
CA TRP A 226 17.14 9.00 5.99
C TRP A 226 17.84 7.92 5.16
N ALA A 227 18.55 8.31 4.11
CA ALA A 227 19.32 7.37 3.29
C ALA A 227 20.42 6.68 4.11
N GLU A 228 21.15 7.44 4.96
CA GLU A 228 22.16 6.87 5.86
C GLU A 228 21.55 5.84 6.83
N ALA A 229 20.36 6.12 7.40
CA ALA A 229 19.67 5.20 8.28
C ALA A 229 19.22 3.92 7.58
N CYS A 230 19.05 3.93 6.26
CA CYS A 230 18.69 2.77 5.45
C CYS A 230 19.88 1.97 4.93
N LYS A 231 21.10 2.46 5.10
CA LYS A 231 22.32 1.72 4.70
C LYS A 231 22.42 0.40 5.47
N GLY A 232 22.83 -0.64 4.76
CA GLY A 232 22.94 -1.97 5.35
C GLY A 232 21.64 -2.79 5.35
N GLY A 233 20.53 -2.23 4.88
CA GLY A 233 19.29 -2.97 4.60
C GLY A 233 18.46 -3.38 5.82
N ALA A 234 18.86 -3.01 7.04
CA ALA A 234 18.11 -3.34 8.27
C ALA A 234 16.74 -2.64 8.33
N ARG A 235 16.57 -1.53 7.62
CA ARG A 235 15.31 -0.81 7.43
C ARG A 235 15.26 -0.20 6.04
N GLY A 236 14.06 0.18 5.61
CA GLY A 236 13.81 1.00 4.43
C GLY A 236 12.96 2.22 4.76
N LEU A 237 12.22 2.71 3.76
CA LEU A 237 11.26 3.79 3.88
C LEU A 237 9.91 3.35 3.33
N HIS A 238 8.82 3.76 3.98
CA HIS A 238 7.48 3.59 3.42
C HIS A 238 7.28 4.47 2.16
N CYS A 239 6.19 4.27 1.41
CA CYS A 239 5.92 4.98 0.16
C CYS A 239 6.06 6.51 0.26
N GLY A 240 5.54 7.11 1.35
CA GLY A 240 5.68 8.54 1.62
C GLY A 240 7.12 8.98 1.82
N GLY A 241 7.93 8.18 2.51
CA GLY A 241 9.36 8.44 2.69
C GLY A 241 10.12 8.39 1.36
N LEU A 242 9.89 7.36 0.54
CA LEU A 242 10.50 7.24 -0.80
C LEU A 242 10.09 8.41 -1.71
N ALA A 243 8.80 8.78 -1.70
CA ALA A 243 8.31 9.93 -2.46
C ALA A 243 8.93 11.25 -1.99
N HIS A 244 9.20 11.40 -0.68
CA HIS A 244 9.90 12.59 -0.16
C HIS A 244 11.35 12.64 -0.64
N VAL A 245 12.07 11.52 -0.58
CA VAL A 245 13.45 11.42 -1.09
C VAL A 245 13.51 11.76 -2.58
N LEU A 246 12.66 11.14 -3.39
CA LEU A 246 12.64 11.37 -4.83
C LEU A 246 12.30 12.83 -5.19
N LYS A 247 11.34 13.44 -4.47
CA LYS A 247 10.99 14.85 -4.66
C LYS A 247 12.22 15.75 -4.47
N ASP A 248 12.95 15.58 -3.38
CA ASP A 248 14.11 16.44 -3.09
C ASP A 248 15.27 16.19 -4.09
N CYS A 249 15.45 14.95 -4.56
CA CYS A 249 16.38 14.64 -5.63
C CYS A 249 16.01 15.38 -6.93
N TYR A 250 14.74 15.37 -7.33
CA TYR A 250 14.29 16.12 -8.51
C TYR A 250 14.47 17.63 -8.35
N LEU A 251 14.08 18.18 -7.19
CA LEU A 251 14.24 19.62 -6.91
C LEU A 251 15.71 20.03 -6.97
N SER A 252 16.63 19.20 -6.49
CA SER A 252 18.07 19.48 -6.51
C SER A 252 18.66 19.49 -7.93
N MET A 253 17.99 18.81 -8.86
CA MET A 253 18.34 18.81 -10.29
C MET A 253 17.61 19.88 -11.10
N GLY A 254 16.83 20.75 -10.43
CA GLY A 254 16.07 21.83 -11.06
C GLY A 254 14.74 21.43 -11.65
N PHE A 255 14.31 20.18 -11.46
CA PHE A 255 12.94 19.78 -11.86
C PHE A 255 11.91 20.31 -10.87
N LYS A 256 10.77 20.76 -11.35
CA LYS A 256 9.61 21.02 -10.49
C LYS A 256 8.98 19.68 -10.11
N ALA A 257 8.95 19.36 -8.83
CA ALA A 257 8.42 18.08 -8.34
C ALA A 257 7.55 18.26 -7.10
N ARG A 258 6.57 17.39 -6.94
CA ARG A 258 5.66 17.35 -5.79
C ARG A 258 5.48 15.92 -5.32
N HIS A 259 5.30 15.78 -4.02
CA HIS A 259 4.81 14.56 -3.39
C HIS A 259 3.27 14.62 -3.37
N ILE A 260 2.61 13.55 -3.77
CA ILE A 260 1.16 13.42 -3.76
C ILE A 260 0.80 12.14 -3.02
N SER A 261 -0.17 12.23 -2.10
CA SER A 261 -0.74 11.07 -1.40
C SER A 261 -2.15 10.82 -1.89
N GLY A 262 -2.41 9.60 -2.35
CA GLY A 262 -3.74 9.10 -2.61
C GLY A 262 -4.35 8.60 -1.30
N LEU A 263 -5.44 9.23 -0.87
CA LEU A 263 -6.13 8.87 0.37
C LEU A 263 -7.52 8.32 0.03
N PRO A 264 -8.02 7.30 0.74
CA PRO A 264 -9.40 6.87 0.61
C PRO A 264 -10.35 7.96 1.12
N LYS A 265 -11.58 8.01 0.58
CA LYS A 265 -12.61 8.97 0.99
C LYS A 265 -12.87 8.96 2.49
N LYS A 266 -12.90 7.77 3.09
CA LYS A 266 -12.89 7.58 4.55
C LYS A 266 -11.49 7.14 4.94
N TYR A 267 -10.79 7.97 5.71
CA TYR A 267 -9.44 7.65 6.16
C TYR A 267 -9.42 6.36 7.00
N ILE A 268 -8.63 5.38 6.58
CA ILE A 268 -8.49 4.08 7.24
C ILE A 268 -7.01 3.73 7.54
N GLY A 269 -6.12 4.71 7.48
CA GLY A 269 -4.67 4.47 7.64
C GLY A 269 -3.95 3.98 6.39
N GLU A 270 -4.69 3.54 5.36
CA GLU A 270 -4.12 3.12 4.09
C GLU A 270 -4.00 4.30 3.13
N CYS A 271 -2.83 4.44 2.54
CA CYS A 271 -2.58 5.43 1.50
C CYS A 271 -1.42 4.95 0.62
N HIS A 272 -1.35 5.51 -0.58
CA HIS A 272 -0.15 5.38 -1.40
C HIS A 272 0.37 6.76 -1.78
N SER A 273 1.70 6.90 -1.74
CA SER A 273 2.38 8.15 -2.04
C SER A 273 3.25 8.00 -3.27
N ILE A 274 3.12 8.95 -4.16
CA ILE A 274 3.80 9.02 -5.45
C ILE A 274 4.41 10.43 -5.64
N ASN A 275 5.08 10.63 -6.76
CA ASN A 275 5.52 11.95 -7.20
C ASN A 275 4.85 12.36 -8.51
N VAL A 276 4.69 13.66 -8.68
CA VAL A 276 4.51 14.27 -9.98
C VAL A 276 5.67 15.19 -10.27
N VAL A 277 6.18 15.13 -11.49
CA VAL A 277 7.28 15.95 -11.99
C VAL A 277 6.80 16.70 -13.21
N TYR A 278 7.08 18.00 -13.29
CA TYR A 278 6.76 18.77 -14.48
C TYR A 278 7.79 18.52 -15.56
N SER A 279 7.35 18.00 -16.70
CA SER A 279 8.16 17.88 -17.89
C SER A 279 7.97 19.10 -18.79
N ASN A 280 9.05 19.82 -19.07
CA ASN A 280 9.03 20.90 -20.05
C ASN A 280 8.90 20.36 -21.48
N THR A 281 9.41 19.14 -21.74
CA THR A 281 9.29 18.46 -23.04
C THR A 281 7.84 18.15 -23.38
N LEU A 282 7.06 17.72 -22.38
CA LEU A 282 5.65 17.35 -22.56
C LEU A 282 4.67 18.47 -22.17
N ASP A 283 5.18 19.57 -21.60
CA ASP A 283 4.42 20.72 -21.06
C ASP A 283 3.32 20.29 -20.08
N LYS A 284 3.62 19.31 -19.20
CA LYS A 284 2.67 18.79 -18.22
C LYS A 284 3.34 18.11 -17.02
N TRP A 285 2.54 17.93 -15.96
CA TRP A 285 2.93 17.09 -14.84
C TRP A 285 2.79 15.60 -15.21
N ILE A 286 3.84 14.83 -14.99
CA ILE A 286 3.87 13.38 -15.24
C ILE A 286 3.92 12.62 -13.92
N TRP A 287 3.29 11.45 -13.89
CA TRP A 287 3.25 10.56 -12.73
C TRP A 287 4.47 9.64 -12.70
N VAL A 288 5.12 9.55 -11.54
CA VAL A 288 6.20 8.60 -11.25
C VAL A 288 6.07 8.03 -9.84
N ASP A 289 6.39 6.75 -9.66
CA ASP A 289 6.22 6.01 -8.41
C ASP A 289 7.56 5.37 -7.98
N PRO A 290 8.23 5.89 -6.95
CA PRO A 290 9.48 5.33 -6.46
C PRO A 290 9.32 3.99 -5.74
N THR A 291 8.14 3.68 -5.21
CA THR A 291 7.88 2.41 -4.54
C THR A 291 7.92 1.25 -5.53
N ASN A 292 7.34 1.45 -6.71
CA ASN A 292 7.20 0.41 -7.73
C ASN A 292 8.16 0.58 -8.92
N ASN A 293 9.04 1.59 -8.92
CA ASN A 293 9.85 2.00 -10.07
C ASN A 293 8.99 2.15 -11.33
N ALA A 294 7.89 2.87 -11.21
CA ALA A 294 6.86 2.88 -12.23
C ALA A 294 6.52 4.29 -12.74
N TRP A 295 6.08 4.34 -13.97
CA TRP A 295 5.41 5.45 -14.64
C TRP A 295 4.37 4.89 -15.60
N VAL A 296 3.41 5.70 -16.00
CA VAL A 296 2.35 5.29 -16.94
C VAL A 296 2.55 6.03 -18.26
N MET A 297 2.41 5.31 -19.37
CA MET A 297 2.44 5.85 -20.73
C MET A 297 1.16 5.47 -21.46
N ASP A 298 0.81 6.27 -22.46
CA ASP A 298 -0.20 5.91 -23.42
C ASP A 298 0.33 4.94 -24.48
N GLU A 299 -0.53 4.59 -25.44
CA GLU A 299 -0.23 3.70 -26.57
C GLU A 299 0.85 4.25 -27.52
N ASN A 300 1.14 5.56 -27.46
CA ASN A 300 2.19 6.23 -28.23
C ASN A 300 3.50 6.39 -27.45
N GLY A 301 3.56 5.86 -26.23
CA GLY A 301 4.73 5.99 -25.36
C GLY A 301 4.86 7.36 -24.67
N ILE A 302 3.80 8.17 -24.64
CA ILE A 302 3.77 9.45 -23.96
C ILE A 302 3.45 9.26 -22.47
N MET A 303 4.32 9.77 -21.61
CA MET A 303 4.09 9.69 -20.16
C MET A 303 2.85 10.49 -19.75
N LEU A 304 2.03 9.89 -18.88
CA LEU A 304 0.74 10.42 -18.45
C LEU A 304 0.82 11.12 -17.07
N SER A 305 -0.07 12.09 -16.88
CA SER A 305 -0.36 12.68 -15.57
C SER A 305 -1.28 11.78 -14.75
N VAL A 306 -1.36 12.03 -13.45
CA VAL A 306 -2.33 11.35 -12.56
C VAL A 306 -3.77 11.55 -13.05
N GLN A 307 -4.08 12.75 -13.54
CA GLN A 307 -5.40 13.06 -14.06
C GLN A 307 -5.72 12.27 -15.32
N GLU A 308 -4.82 12.25 -16.30
CA GLU A 308 -5.01 11.49 -17.56
C GLU A 308 -5.17 9.99 -17.28
N VAL A 309 -4.37 9.41 -16.37
CA VAL A 309 -4.52 8.00 -15.95
C VAL A 309 -5.91 7.76 -15.35
N ARG A 310 -6.35 8.63 -14.44
CA ARG A 310 -7.68 8.51 -13.82
C ARG A 310 -8.79 8.58 -14.85
N GLU A 311 -8.72 9.52 -15.78
CA GLU A 311 -9.74 9.71 -16.82
C GLU A 311 -9.80 8.51 -17.77
N ARG A 312 -8.66 7.99 -18.21
CA ARG A 312 -8.59 6.76 -19.02
C ARG A 312 -9.17 5.55 -18.29
N LEU A 313 -8.88 5.37 -17.01
CA LEU A 313 -9.46 4.27 -16.21
C LEU A 313 -10.98 4.44 -16.01
N ARG A 314 -11.46 5.67 -15.91
CA ARG A 314 -12.90 5.95 -15.79
C ARG A 314 -13.65 5.68 -17.09
N ASP A 315 -13.06 6.06 -18.21
CA ASP A 315 -13.76 6.04 -19.50
C ASP A 315 -13.64 4.68 -20.23
N GLY A 316 -12.82 3.74 -19.74
CA GLY A 316 -12.61 2.38 -20.27
C GLY A 316 -11.41 2.34 -21.19
#